data_88d7c0047d9fdea6e33e8e9bbf426e08
#
_entry.id   88d7c0047d9fdea6e33e8e9bbf426e08
#
_cell.length_a   1.000
_cell.length_b   1.000
_cell.length_c   1.000
_cell.angle_alpha   90.00
_cell.angle_beta   90.00
_cell.angle_gamma   90.00
#
_symmetry.space_group_name_H-M   'P 1'
#
loop_
_entity.id
_entity.type
_entity.pdbx_description
1 polymer ?
#
loop_
_entity_poly.entity_id
_entity_poly.type
_entity_poly.pdbx_seq_one_letter_code
_entity_poly.pdbx_strand_id
1 'polypeptide(L)'
;MPAQTGRAIVDYLRFGRPRTDSRALFVRHRAPRDEPVGPSLVRNAVRCAYARCGLAHRWTGTHVLRHSAASRLLRGGASLKDIADLLRHRSVNTTTIYVKVDLPRLAAVALPWPGRLT
;
A
#
# COMPACT_ATOMS: atom_id res chain seq x y z
N MET A 1 -8.73 -1.91 -8.46
CA MET A 1 -8.30 -3.04 -7.61
C MET A 1 -8.05 -4.24 -8.51
N PRO A 2 -6.95 -5.00 -8.34
CA PRO A 2 -6.71 -6.21 -9.13
C PRO A 2 -7.85 -7.22 -8.99
N ALA A 3 -8.23 -7.89 -10.07
CA ALA A 3 -9.36 -8.83 -10.08
C ALA A 3 -9.17 -10.00 -9.09
N GLN A 4 -7.94 -10.45 -8.91
CA GLN A 4 -7.59 -11.49 -7.95
C GLN A 4 -7.89 -11.07 -6.51
N THR A 5 -7.55 -9.81 -6.13
CA THR A 5 -7.86 -9.28 -4.80
C THR A 5 -9.36 -9.16 -4.58
N GLY A 6 -10.10 -8.73 -5.61
CA GLY A 6 -11.56 -8.66 -5.54
C GLY A 6 -12.19 -10.03 -5.31
N ARG A 7 -11.74 -11.05 -6.03
CA ARG A 7 -12.20 -12.43 -5.83
C ARG A 7 -11.93 -12.93 -4.42
N ALA A 8 -10.72 -12.74 -3.90
CA ALA A 8 -10.36 -13.16 -2.54
C ALA A 8 -11.24 -12.49 -1.47
N ILE A 9 -11.62 -11.21 -1.66
CA ILE A 9 -12.54 -10.53 -0.75
C ILE A 9 -13.95 -11.13 -0.84
N VAL A 10 -14.44 -11.41 -2.05
CA VAL A 10 -15.76 -12.05 -2.24
C VAL A 10 -15.79 -13.43 -1.61
N ASP A 11 -14.75 -14.22 -1.81
CA ASP A 11 -14.65 -15.57 -1.22
C ASP A 11 -14.61 -15.50 0.31
N TYR A 12 -13.87 -14.54 0.87
CA TYR A 12 -13.87 -14.30 2.30
C TYR A 12 -15.26 -13.94 2.82
N LEU A 13 -15.98 -13.04 2.15
CA LEU A 13 -17.32 -12.62 2.58
C LEU A 13 -18.34 -13.76 2.50
N ARG A 14 -18.21 -14.64 1.51
CA ARG A 14 -19.17 -15.74 1.28
C ARG A 14 -18.90 -16.95 2.18
N PHE A 15 -17.63 -17.29 2.37
CA PHE A 15 -17.24 -18.57 2.94
C PHE A 15 -16.37 -18.47 4.19
N GLY A 16 -15.61 -17.40 4.34
CA GLY A 16 -14.63 -17.25 5.41
C GLY A 16 -15.05 -16.34 6.55
N ARG A 17 -15.94 -15.39 6.30
CA ARG A 17 -16.31 -14.39 7.30
C ARG A 17 -17.24 -15.00 8.36
N PRO A 18 -16.91 -14.89 9.66
CA PRO A 18 -17.83 -15.30 10.72
C PRO A 18 -19.16 -14.54 10.64
N ARG A 19 -20.25 -15.17 11.07
CA ARG A 19 -21.52 -14.49 11.25
C ARG A 19 -21.38 -13.48 12.39
N THR A 20 -21.72 -12.21 12.11
CA THR A 20 -21.54 -11.08 13.02
C THR A 20 -22.40 -9.92 12.56
N ASP A 21 -22.88 -9.09 13.49
CA ASP A 21 -23.60 -7.87 13.21
C ASP A 21 -22.65 -6.70 12.88
N SER A 22 -21.34 -6.90 12.99
CA SER A 22 -20.34 -5.90 12.67
C SER A 22 -20.39 -5.52 11.18
N ARG A 23 -20.39 -4.21 10.89
CA ARG A 23 -20.30 -3.68 9.52
C ARG A 23 -18.87 -3.65 8.98
N ALA A 24 -17.87 -4.02 9.79
CA ALA A 24 -16.49 -4.08 9.35
C ALA A 24 -16.29 -5.19 8.29
N LEU A 25 -15.52 -4.90 7.25
CA LEU A 25 -15.22 -5.89 6.22
C LEU A 25 -14.49 -7.10 6.81
N PHE A 26 -13.43 -6.86 7.57
CA PHE A 26 -12.66 -7.92 8.22
C PHE A 26 -12.94 -7.92 9.73
N VAL A 27 -13.35 -9.06 10.24
CA VAL A 27 -13.65 -9.27 11.66
C VAL A 27 -12.79 -10.39 12.23
N ARG A 28 -12.67 -10.42 13.56
CA ARG A 28 -11.89 -11.45 14.25
C ARG A 28 -12.58 -12.80 14.16
N HIS A 29 -11.80 -13.85 13.92
CA HIS A 29 -12.29 -15.23 13.90
C HIS A 29 -12.32 -15.88 15.30
N ARG A 30 -11.59 -15.28 16.24
CA ARG A 30 -11.54 -15.69 17.63
C ARG A 30 -12.20 -14.64 18.52
N ALA A 31 -12.71 -15.06 19.66
CA ALA A 31 -13.37 -14.18 20.59
C ALA A 31 -12.48 -12.98 21.00
N PRO A 32 -13.05 -11.77 21.14
CA PRO A 32 -14.42 -11.39 20.77
C PRO A 32 -14.57 -11.28 19.22
N ARG A 33 -15.56 -12.03 18.66
CA ARG A 33 -15.69 -12.20 17.18
C ARG A 33 -16.26 -10.96 16.46
N ASP A 34 -16.97 -10.11 17.19
CA ASP A 34 -17.68 -8.97 16.61
C ASP A 34 -16.77 -7.74 16.43
N GLU A 35 -15.55 -7.82 16.91
CA GLU A 35 -14.60 -6.73 16.76
C GLU A 35 -13.94 -6.70 15.37
N PRO A 36 -13.74 -5.48 14.83
CA PRO A 36 -12.94 -5.30 13.62
C PRO A 36 -11.51 -5.81 13.81
N VAL A 37 -10.91 -6.27 12.72
CA VAL A 37 -9.48 -6.60 12.72
C VAL A 37 -8.67 -5.33 12.95
N GLY A 38 -7.91 -5.31 14.03
CA GLY A 38 -7.03 -4.20 14.37
C GLY A 38 -5.72 -4.16 13.57
N PRO A 39 -5.03 -3.01 13.58
CA PRO A 39 -3.77 -2.82 12.83
C PRO A 39 -2.67 -3.83 13.18
N SER A 40 -2.62 -4.29 14.43
CA SER A 40 -1.63 -5.26 14.90
C SER A 40 -1.78 -6.64 14.23
N LEU A 41 -3.02 -7.08 13.99
CA LEU A 41 -3.27 -8.34 13.30
C LEU A 41 -2.81 -8.28 11.85
N VAL A 42 -3.11 -7.17 11.17
CA VAL A 42 -2.63 -6.92 9.79
C VAL A 42 -1.11 -6.91 9.73
N ARG A 43 -0.47 -6.21 10.69
CA ARG A 43 1.00 -6.16 10.78
C ARG A 43 1.61 -7.53 10.99
N ASN A 44 1.01 -8.36 11.84
CA ASN A 44 1.47 -9.73 12.07
C ASN A 44 1.30 -10.60 10.83
N ALA A 45 0.18 -10.49 10.13
CA ALA A 45 -0.05 -11.23 8.87
C ALA A 45 1.03 -10.88 7.83
N VAL A 46 1.36 -9.61 7.68
CA VAL A 46 2.43 -9.15 6.77
C VAL A 46 3.81 -9.67 7.22
N ARG A 47 4.11 -9.62 8.52
CA ARG A 47 5.36 -10.18 9.06
C ARG A 47 5.50 -11.67 8.77
N CYS A 48 4.44 -12.44 9.00
CA CYS A 48 4.42 -13.88 8.69
C CYS A 48 4.59 -14.13 7.18
N ALA A 49 4.01 -13.29 6.33
CA ALA A 49 4.22 -13.38 4.88
C ALA A 49 5.68 -13.14 4.50
N TYR A 50 6.32 -12.12 5.05
CA TYR A 50 7.76 -11.87 4.83
C TYR A 50 8.63 -13.04 5.31
N ALA A 51 8.31 -13.63 6.46
CA ALA A 51 9.03 -14.79 6.98
C ALA A 51 8.93 -15.98 6.00
N ARG A 52 7.73 -16.28 5.50
CA ARG A 52 7.53 -17.36 4.50
C ARG A 52 8.29 -17.13 3.20
N CYS A 53 8.51 -15.87 2.84
CA CYS A 53 9.28 -15.49 1.65
C CYS A 53 10.79 -15.35 1.90
N GLY A 54 11.30 -15.66 3.10
CA GLY A 54 12.71 -15.47 3.46
C GLY A 54 13.14 -14.00 3.59
N LEU A 55 12.19 -13.08 3.72
CA LEU A 55 12.45 -11.62 3.73
C LEU A 55 12.41 -10.99 5.14
N ALA A 56 12.20 -11.79 6.18
CA ALA A 56 12.00 -11.30 7.55
C ALA A 56 13.15 -10.44 8.09
N HIS A 57 14.37 -10.70 7.64
CA HIS A 57 15.57 -9.96 8.04
C HIS A 57 15.71 -8.59 7.33
N ARG A 58 15.04 -8.40 6.20
CA ARG A 58 15.11 -7.16 5.38
C ARG A 58 13.91 -6.24 5.58
N TRP A 59 12.73 -6.81 5.84
CA TRP A 59 11.47 -6.10 5.82
C TRP A 59 10.61 -6.48 7.02
N THR A 60 10.30 -5.53 7.87
CA THR A 60 9.54 -5.79 9.11
C THR A 60 8.22 -5.03 9.19
N GLY A 61 8.01 -4.02 8.35
CA GLY A 61 6.89 -3.11 8.44
C GLY A 61 5.96 -3.09 7.21
N THR A 62 4.70 -2.77 7.44
CA THR A 62 3.69 -2.59 6.39
C THR A 62 3.96 -1.37 5.49
N HIS A 63 4.76 -0.41 5.97
CA HIS A 63 5.13 0.78 5.20
C HIS A 63 5.86 0.45 3.89
N VAL A 64 6.65 -0.63 3.89
CA VAL A 64 7.35 -1.09 2.68
C VAL A 64 6.37 -1.44 1.57
N LEU A 65 5.25 -2.10 1.89
CA LEU A 65 4.20 -2.41 0.91
C LEU A 65 3.56 -1.13 0.36
N ARG A 66 3.31 -0.16 1.24
CA ARG A 66 2.76 1.15 0.84
C ARG A 66 3.72 1.89 -0.09
N HIS A 67 5.01 1.97 0.26
CA HIS A 67 6.04 2.58 -0.57
C HIS A 67 6.19 1.88 -1.92
N SER A 68 6.19 0.55 -1.93
CA SER A 68 6.28 -0.24 -3.15
C SER A 68 5.07 -0.02 -4.05
N ALA A 69 3.86 0.06 -3.49
CA ALA A 69 2.64 0.35 -4.23
C ALA A 69 2.68 1.75 -4.84
N ALA A 70 3.05 2.77 -4.06
CA ALA A 70 3.18 4.15 -4.54
C ALA A 70 4.21 4.27 -5.67
N SER A 71 5.39 3.68 -5.51
CA SER A 71 6.45 3.71 -6.52
C SER A 71 6.04 2.97 -7.80
N ARG A 72 5.27 1.90 -7.68
CA ARG A 72 4.74 1.16 -8.84
C ARG A 72 3.69 1.98 -9.59
N LEU A 73 2.79 2.64 -8.89
CA LEU A 73 1.78 3.52 -9.48
C LEU A 73 2.43 4.71 -10.19
N LEU A 74 3.41 5.35 -9.56
CA LEU A 74 4.15 6.45 -10.14
C LEU A 74 4.86 6.03 -11.44
N ARG A 75 5.54 4.88 -11.43
CA ARG A 75 6.15 4.29 -12.64
C ARG A 75 5.13 3.94 -13.72
N GLY A 76 3.91 3.60 -13.32
CA GLY A 76 2.77 3.37 -14.22
C GLY A 76 2.15 4.65 -14.78
N GLY A 77 2.66 5.84 -14.42
CA GLY A 77 2.17 7.12 -14.92
C GLY A 77 1.02 7.74 -14.10
N ALA A 78 0.69 7.18 -12.92
CA ALA A 78 -0.31 7.79 -12.06
C ALA A 78 0.18 9.13 -11.52
N SER A 79 -0.73 10.10 -11.38
CA SER A 79 -0.41 11.40 -10.82
C SER A 79 -0.12 11.30 -9.32
N LEU A 80 0.68 12.22 -8.78
CA LEU A 80 0.95 12.29 -7.34
C LEU A 80 -0.33 12.50 -6.53
N LYS A 81 -1.30 13.21 -7.10
CA LYS A 81 -2.60 13.41 -6.48
C LYS A 81 -3.36 12.10 -6.36
N ASP A 82 -3.45 11.31 -7.44
CA ASP A 82 -4.13 10.02 -7.42
C ASP A 82 -3.49 9.05 -6.42
N ILE A 83 -2.15 9.09 -6.32
CA ILE A 83 -1.40 8.28 -5.34
C ILE A 83 -1.71 8.75 -3.91
N ALA A 84 -1.75 10.07 -3.66
CA ALA A 84 -2.08 10.63 -2.36
C ALA A 84 -3.50 10.24 -1.93
N ASP A 85 -4.46 10.35 -2.84
CA ASP A 85 -5.87 10.02 -2.61
C ASP A 85 -6.03 8.51 -2.32
N LEU A 86 -5.41 7.66 -3.13
CA LEU A 86 -5.45 6.20 -2.95
C LEU A 86 -4.84 5.78 -1.61
N LEU A 87 -3.72 6.38 -1.23
CA LEU A 87 -3.03 6.08 0.02
C LEU A 87 -3.61 6.82 1.22
N ARG A 88 -4.63 7.65 1.03
CA ARG A 88 -5.25 8.47 2.06
C ARG A 88 -4.21 9.28 2.85
N HIS A 89 -3.30 9.93 2.15
CA HIS A 89 -2.34 10.80 2.78
C HIS A 89 -3.05 12.07 3.27
N ARG A 90 -2.88 12.41 4.55
CA ARG A 90 -3.44 13.65 5.13
C ARG A 90 -2.78 14.91 4.58
N SER A 91 -1.61 14.78 3.95
CA SER A 91 -0.86 15.88 3.35
C SER A 91 -0.18 15.41 2.07
N VAL A 92 -0.26 16.23 1.03
CA VAL A 92 0.44 16.01 -0.25
C VAL A 92 1.96 15.98 -0.05
N ASN A 93 2.49 16.68 0.95
CA ASN A 93 3.91 16.67 1.30
C ASN A 93 4.43 15.27 1.63
N THR A 94 3.59 14.37 2.16
CA THR A 94 3.97 12.98 2.40
C THR A 94 4.17 12.22 1.07
N THR A 95 3.52 12.66 0.01
CA THR A 95 3.60 12.03 -1.31
C THR A 95 4.83 12.52 -2.09
N THR A 96 5.35 13.71 -1.79
CA THR A 96 6.57 14.26 -2.42
C THR A 96 7.83 13.45 -2.12
N ILE A 97 7.82 12.63 -1.07
CA ILE A 97 8.90 11.68 -0.77
C ILE A 97 9.12 10.72 -1.97
N TYR A 98 8.06 10.39 -2.71
CA TYR A 98 8.14 9.49 -3.87
C TYR A 98 8.73 10.18 -5.10
N VAL A 99 8.63 11.51 -5.20
CA VAL A 99 9.26 12.30 -6.28
C VAL A 99 10.78 12.21 -6.19
N LYS A 100 11.33 12.22 -4.97
CA LYS A 100 12.78 12.11 -4.75
C LYS A 100 13.36 10.75 -5.15
N VAL A 101 12.53 9.71 -5.24
CA VAL A 101 12.94 8.36 -5.65
C VAL A 101 13.01 8.22 -7.17
N ASP A 102 12.39 9.15 -7.93
CA ASP A 102 12.33 9.10 -9.40
C ASP A 102 13.18 10.21 -10.07
N LEU A 103 14.21 10.70 -9.36
CA LEU A 103 15.19 11.67 -9.87
C LEU A 103 15.74 11.32 -11.27
N PRO A 104 16.01 10.04 -11.62
CA PRO A 104 16.47 9.69 -12.98
C PRO A 104 15.45 10.03 -14.06
N ARG A 105 14.15 9.90 -13.78
CA ARG A 105 13.08 10.25 -14.73
C ARG A 105 12.85 11.76 -14.81
N LEU A 106 12.94 12.46 -13.69
CA LEU A 106 12.88 13.91 -13.66
C LEU A 106 14.05 14.52 -14.42
N ALA A 107 15.24 13.96 -14.33
CA ALA A 107 16.40 14.38 -15.10
C ALA A 107 16.22 14.16 -16.62
N ALA A 108 15.50 13.12 -17.03
CA ALA A 108 15.23 12.83 -18.45
C ALA A 108 14.17 13.78 -19.06
N VAL A 109 13.33 14.41 -18.24
CA VAL A 109 12.26 15.36 -18.65
C VAL A 109 12.66 16.81 -18.37
N ALA A 110 13.72 17.03 -17.58
CA ALA A 110 14.24 18.35 -17.30
C ALA A 110 14.84 18.96 -18.59
N LEU A 111 14.17 19.97 -19.12
CA LEU A 111 14.74 20.80 -20.17
C LEU A 111 16.07 21.39 -19.68
N PRO A 112 17.08 21.53 -20.54
CA PRO A 112 18.32 22.18 -20.17
C PRO A 112 18.02 23.59 -19.65
N TRP A 113 18.60 23.90 -18.48
CA TRP A 113 18.42 25.21 -17.85
C TRP A 113 18.91 26.31 -18.80
N PRO A 114 18.11 27.37 -19.09
CA PRO A 114 18.46 28.38 -20.09
C PRO A 114 19.66 29.27 -19.72
N GLY A 115 20.43 28.98 -18.70
CA GLY A 115 21.59 29.70 -18.21
C GLY A 115 22.95 29.00 -18.37
N ARG A 116 23.03 27.80 -18.98
CA ARG A 116 24.31 27.23 -19.40
C ARG A 116 24.56 27.46 -20.86
N LEU A 117 24.91 28.72 -21.17
CA LEU A 117 25.73 29.00 -22.32
C LEU A 117 27.16 28.70 -21.92
N THR A 118 27.76 27.73 -22.59
CA THR A 118 29.19 27.44 -22.57
C THR A 118 30.00 28.67 -22.85
#